data_490fd5f91255f596fb158a988de0ae96
#
_entry.id   490fd5f91255f596fb158a988de0ae96
#
_cell.length_a   1.000
_cell.length_b   1.000
_cell.length_c   1.000
_cell.angle_alpha   90.00
_cell.angle_beta   90.00
_cell.angle_gamma   90.00
#
_symmetry.space_group_name_H-M   'P 1'
#
loop_
_entity.id
_entity.type
_entity.pdbx_description
1 polymer ?
#
loop_
_entity_poly.entity_id
_entity_poly.type
_entity_poly.pdbx_seq_one_letter_code
_entity_poly.pdbx_strand_id
1 'polypeptide(L)'
;MGMFSSILLKNVWQSTAQRLGKRMILLGNILWFLLGGLVMGLAWWLVGLLAFISIIGIPWGRACFVMGSFAFFPFGKDVVRRDMLTGQSDIGTGTLGTVGNIIWLIFAGFWLALGHLASAALCAVTIIGLPFAWQHVKLAGLALWPIGRSVVSADLAAALRQEHALAEDRRRRGQGGKF
;
A
#
# COMPACT_ATOMS: atom_id res chain seq x y z
N MET A 1 6.57 -16.87 42.35
CA MET A 1 6.86 -15.43 42.25
C MET A 1 7.48 -15.02 40.89
N GLY A 2 8.25 -15.89 40.19
CA GLY A 2 8.91 -15.57 38.93
C GLY A 2 8.00 -15.41 37.70
N MET A 3 6.92 -16.19 37.58
CA MET A 3 6.06 -16.19 36.39
C MET A 3 5.20 -14.91 36.27
N PHE A 4 4.73 -14.37 37.38
CA PHE A 4 3.94 -13.11 37.39
C PHE A 4 4.82 -11.90 36.99
N SER A 5 6.05 -11.85 37.49
CA SER A 5 7.04 -10.82 37.18
C SER A 5 7.43 -10.86 35.67
N SER A 6 7.61 -12.03 35.08
CA SER A 6 7.95 -12.18 33.67
C SER A 6 6.81 -11.74 32.74
N ILE A 7 5.55 -12.01 33.11
CA ILE A 7 4.38 -11.58 32.34
C ILE A 7 4.23 -10.04 32.39
N LEU A 8 4.40 -9.43 33.57
CA LEU A 8 4.36 -7.98 33.70
C LEU A 8 5.45 -7.28 32.88
N LEU A 9 6.69 -7.77 32.98
CA LEU A 9 7.81 -7.22 32.19
C LEU A 9 7.54 -7.35 30.69
N LYS A 10 7.02 -8.49 30.22
CA LYS A 10 6.67 -8.71 28.83
C LYS A 10 5.59 -7.74 28.35
N ASN A 11 4.56 -7.51 29.15
CA ASN A 11 3.49 -6.57 28.84
C ASN A 11 3.98 -5.11 28.78
N VAL A 12 4.85 -4.71 29.72
CA VAL A 12 5.48 -3.39 29.73
C VAL A 12 6.36 -3.20 28.51
N TRP A 13 7.20 -4.19 28.16
CA TRP A 13 8.03 -4.15 26.96
C TRP A 13 7.19 -4.05 25.69
N GLN A 14 6.15 -4.84 25.54
CA GLN A 14 5.27 -4.80 24.37
C GLN A 14 4.55 -3.45 24.24
N SER A 15 4.04 -2.90 25.33
CA SER A 15 3.37 -1.60 25.31
C SER A 15 4.33 -0.46 24.97
N THR A 16 5.56 -0.50 25.46
CA THR A 16 6.61 0.49 25.18
C THR A 16 7.04 0.41 23.72
N ALA A 17 7.29 -0.80 23.19
CA ALA A 17 7.63 -1.02 21.79
C ALA A 17 6.52 -0.54 20.84
N GLN A 18 5.25 -0.79 21.18
CA GLN A 18 4.13 -0.30 20.39
C GLN A 18 4.02 1.23 20.40
N ARG A 19 4.26 1.88 21.54
CA ARG A 19 4.26 3.35 21.63
C ARG A 19 5.40 3.96 20.81
N LEU A 20 6.58 3.38 20.88
CA LEU A 20 7.74 3.82 20.08
C LEU A 20 7.45 3.64 18.59
N GLY A 21 6.91 2.49 18.19
CA GLY A 21 6.52 2.24 16.80
C GLY A 21 5.51 3.27 16.27
N LYS A 22 4.47 3.59 17.04
CA LYS A 22 3.49 4.63 16.67
C LYS A 22 4.13 6.02 16.52
N ARG A 23 5.07 6.38 17.39
CA ARG A 23 5.81 7.66 17.29
C ARG A 23 6.69 7.71 16.06
N MET A 24 7.39 6.63 15.75
CA MET A 24 8.23 6.54 14.54
C MET A 24 7.39 6.63 13.26
N ILE A 25 6.22 5.99 13.21
CA ILE A 25 5.25 6.10 12.11
C ILE A 25 4.79 7.55 11.96
N LEU A 26 4.44 8.22 13.05
CA LEU A 26 4.00 9.61 13.01
C LEU A 26 5.10 10.55 12.50
N LEU A 27 6.30 10.43 13.05
CA LEU A 27 7.46 11.24 12.62
C LEU A 27 7.80 10.96 11.15
N GLY A 28 7.80 9.69 10.73
CA GLY A 28 8.02 9.30 9.35
C GLY A 28 6.99 9.92 8.40
N ASN A 29 5.73 9.93 8.78
CA ASN A 29 4.66 10.54 7.98
C ASN A 29 4.77 12.08 7.92
N ILE A 30 5.14 12.75 9.02
CA ILE A 30 5.36 14.20 9.03
C ILE A 30 6.51 14.57 8.10
N LEU A 31 7.66 13.90 8.25
CA LEU A 31 8.83 14.15 7.40
C LEU A 31 8.51 13.85 5.92
N TRP A 32 7.85 12.73 5.65
CA TRP A 32 7.41 12.36 4.31
C TRP A 32 6.51 13.43 3.69
N PHE A 33 5.48 13.87 4.42
CA PHE A 33 4.54 14.89 3.95
C PHE A 33 5.23 16.17 3.55
N LEU A 34 6.21 16.62 4.35
CA LEU A 34 6.97 17.85 4.10
C LEU A 34 7.98 17.68 2.96
N LEU A 35 8.62 16.52 2.82
CA LEU A 35 9.69 16.28 1.85
C LEU A 35 9.21 15.89 0.45
N GLY A 36 7.93 15.53 0.28
CA GLY A 36 7.42 15.16 -1.04
C GLY A 36 6.03 14.51 -1.04
N GLY A 37 5.58 14.00 0.09
CA GLY A 37 4.28 13.34 0.21
C GLY A 37 3.12 14.24 -0.16
N LEU A 38 3.20 15.55 0.19
CA LEU A 38 2.22 16.56 -0.20
C LEU A 38 2.14 16.67 -1.72
N VAL A 39 3.26 16.86 -2.38
CA VAL A 39 3.32 17.04 -3.85
C VAL A 39 2.79 15.81 -4.56
N MET A 40 3.24 14.63 -4.14
CA MET A 40 2.83 13.36 -4.74
C MET A 40 1.34 13.07 -4.50
N GLY A 41 0.83 13.32 -3.31
CA GLY A 41 -0.60 13.14 -2.99
C GLY A 41 -1.48 14.08 -3.81
N LEU A 42 -1.07 15.36 -3.97
CA LEU A 42 -1.76 16.32 -4.83
C LEU A 42 -1.69 15.93 -6.31
N ALA A 43 -0.56 15.42 -6.79
CA ALA A 43 -0.44 14.91 -8.16
C ALA A 43 -1.43 13.77 -8.43
N TRP A 44 -1.55 12.82 -7.53
CA TRP A 44 -2.55 11.76 -7.60
C TRP A 44 -3.99 12.30 -7.63
N TRP A 45 -4.29 13.26 -6.77
CA TRP A 45 -5.63 13.86 -6.71
C TRP A 45 -5.94 14.68 -7.95
N LEU A 46 -4.96 15.40 -8.52
CA LEU A 46 -5.13 16.14 -9.77
C LEU A 46 -5.46 15.19 -10.93
N VAL A 47 -4.71 14.10 -11.07
CA VAL A 47 -5.00 13.08 -12.09
C VAL A 47 -6.39 12.47 -11.85
N GLY A 48 -6.75 12.22 -10.59
CA GLY A 48 -8.08 11.74 -10.23
C GLY A 48 -9.19 12.71 -10.61
N LEU A 49 -8.99 14.01 -10.40
CA LEU A 49 -9.94 15.03 -10.80
C LEU A 49 -10.13 15.09 -12.33
N LEU A 50 -9.04 15.06 -13.07
CA LEU A 50 -9.07 14.99 -14.54
C LEU A 50 -9.79 13.74 -15.04
N ALA A 51 -9.56 12.60 -14.39
CA ALA A 51 -10.26 11.36 -14.70
C ALA A 51 -11.78 11.48 -14.44
N PHE A 52 -12.22 12.12 -13.36
CA PHE A 52 -13.64 12.36 -13.09
C PHE A 52 -14.31 13.26 -14.14
N ILE A 53 -13.63 14.28 -14.64
CA ILE A 53 -14.14 15.18 -15.67
C ILE A 53 -14.44 14.40 -16.97
N SER A 54 -13.68 13.36 -17.25
CA SER A 54 -13.88 12.53 -18.45
C SER A 54 -15.09 11.60 -18.38
N ILE A 55 -15.82 11.53 -17.26
CA ILE A 55 -16.94 10.61 -16.96
C ILE A 55 -16.54 9.13 -17.05
N ILE A 56 -15.95 8.71 -18.17
CA ILE A 56 -15.43 7.35 -18.39
C ILE A 56 -14.32 7.02 -17.36
N GLY A 57 -13.57 8.03 -16.94
CA GLY A 57 -12.49 7.92 -15.97
C GLY A 57 -12.90 7.76 -14.50
N ILE A 58 -14.20 7.74 -14.17
CA ILE A 58 -14.67 7.65 -12.77
C ILE A 58 -14.01 6.49 -11.98
N PRO A 59 -13.87 5.26 -12.50
CA PRO A 59 -13.18 4.18 -11.78
C PRO A 59 -11.73 4.52 -11.43
N TRP A 60 -11.01 5.17 -12.36
CA TRP A 60 -9.61 5.62 -12.13
C TRP A 60 -9.57 6.80 -11.16
N GLY A 61 -10.50 7.75 -11.30
CA GLY A 61 -10.64 8.89 -10.40
C GLY A 61 -10.73 8.43 -8.94
N ARG A 62 -11.63 7.49 -8.65
CA ARG A 62 -11.74 6.89 -7.31
C ARG A 62 -10.45 6.23 -6.84
N ALA A 63 -9.79 5.46 -7.70
CA ALA A 63 -8.52 4.82 -7.37
C ALA A 63 -7.44 5.88 -7.07
N CYS A 64 -7.36 6.95 -7.86
CA CYS A 64 -6.42 8.06 -7.66
C CYS A 64 -6.63 8.76 -6.31
N PHE A 65 -7.87 9.02 -5.90
CA PHE A 65 -8.14 9.63 -4.60
C PHE A 65 -7.74 8.73 -3.44
N VAL A 66 -7.99 7.42 -3.54
CA VAL A 66 -7.54 6.44 -2.53
C VAL A 66 -6.01 6.38 -2.46
N MET A 67 -5.35 6.29 -3.62
CA MET A 67 -3.87 6.22 -3.68
C MET A 67 -3.23 7.54 -3.27
N GLY A 68 -3.81 8.69 -3.63
CA GLY A 68 -3.36 10.00 -3.19
C GLY A 68 -3.45 10.16 -1.67
N SER A 69 -4.55 9.75 -1.07
CA SER A 69 -4.70 9.74 0.39
C SER A 69 -3.68 8.83 1.08
N PHE A 70 -3.29 7.74 0.44
CA PHE A 70 -2.20 6.87 0.91
C PHE A 70 -0.84 7.56 0.70
N ALA A 71 -0.63 8.23 -0.45
CA ALA A 71 0.61 8.93 -0.76
C ALA A 71 0.92 10.10 0.20
N PHE A 72 -0.08 10.72 0.82
CA PHE A 72 0.14 11.73 1.86
C PHE A 72 0.77 11.14 3.13
N PHE A 73 0.34 9.94 3.56
CA PHE A 73 0.74 9.32 4.83
C PHE A 73 0.90 7.80 4.67
N PRO A 74 2.00 7.34 4.04
CA PRO A 74 2.17 5.93 3.69
C PRO A 74 2.74 5.06 4.83
N PHE A 75 3.42 5.66 5.82
CA PHE A 75 4.00 4.89 6.92
C PHE A 75 2.92 4.29 7.81
N GLY A 76 3.09 3.04 8.21
CA GLY A 76 2.12 2.28 8.98
C GLY A 76 0.94 1.75 8.18
N LYS A 77 0.90 2.02 6.87
CA LYS A 77 -0.11 1.52 5.94
C LYS A 77 0.51 0.68 4.84
N ASP A 78 -0.30 -0.18 4.25
CA ASP A 78 0.06 -0.94 3.07
C ASP A 78 -1.18 -1.14 2.17
N VAL A 79 -0.95 -1.72 0.99
CA VAL A 79 -2.00 -1.92 0.01
C VAL A 79 -2.12 -3.40 -0.30
N VAL A 80 -3.36 -3.88 -0.33
CA VAL A 80 -3.72 -5.25 -0.69
C VAL A 80 -4.71 -5.25 -1.84
N ARG A 81 -4.86 -6.39 -2.50
CA ARG A 81 -5.96 -6.59 -3.43
C ARG A 81 -7.27 -6.59 -2.63
N ARG A 82 -8.30 -5.99 -3.18
CA ARG A 82 -9.59 -5.84 -2.50
C ARG A 82 -10.30 -7.18 -2.29
N ASP A 83 -10.13 -8.11 -3.21
CA ASP A 83 -10.66 -9.47 -3.06
C ASP A 83 -10.01 -10.25 -1.89
N MET A 84 -8.74 -9.98 -1.56
CA MET A 84 -8.12 -10.54 -0.34
C MET A 84 -8.76 -10.00 0.93
N LEU A 85 -9.25 -8.76 0.91
CA LEU A 85 -9.88 -8.11 2.05
C LEU A 85 -11.34 -8.53 2.24
N THR A 86 -12.09 -8.68 1.12
CA THR A 86 -13.53 -8.93 1.14
C THR A 86 -13.89 -10.41 0.98
N GLY A 87 -12.93 -11.25 0.57
CA GLY A 87 -13.17 -12.65 0.21
C GLY A 87 -13.94 -12.84 -1.11
N GLN A 88 -14.26 -11.75 -1.81
CA GLN A 88 -15.05 -11.77 -3.05
C GLN A 88 -14.40 -10.92 -4.13
N SER A 89 -14.45 -11.38 -5.37
CA SER A 89 -14.05 -10.57 -6.52
C SER A 89 -15.11 -9.52 -6.83
N ASP A 90 -14.67 -8.33 -7.24
CA ASP A 90 -15.52 -7.25 -7.73
C ASP A 90 -15.08 -6.80 -9.13
N ILE A 91 -15.76 -5.79 -9.67
CA ILE A 91 -15.45 -5.23 -11.00
C ILE A 91 -13.96 -4.80 -11.08
N GLY A 92 -13.40 -4.24 -10.02
CA GLY A 92 -12.02 -3.76 -10.00
C GLY A 92 -10.98 -4.85 -9.85
N THR A 93 -11.33 -6.02 -9.31
CA THR A 93 -10.44 -7.18 -9.15
C THR A 93 -10.63 -8.24 -10.23
N GLY A 94 -11.70 -8.13 -11.03
CA GLY A 94 -12.01 -8.99 -12.17
C GLY A 94 -11.39 -8.53 -13.49
N THR A 95 -11.89 -9.09 -14.60
CA THR A 95 -11.42 -8.83 -15.96
C THR A 95 -11.52 -7.35 -16.34
N LEU A 96 -12.63 -6.68 -16.01
CA LEU A 96 -12.80 -5.26 -16.29
C LEU A 96 -11.80 -4.39 -15.54
N GLY A 97 -11.48 -4.73 -14.29
CA GLY A 97 -10.41 -4.07 -13.55
C GLY A 97 -9.03 -4.26 -14.17
N THR A 98 -8.77 -5.44 -14.72
CA THR A 98 -7.54 -5.73 -15.46
C THR A 98 -7.43 -4.87 -16.72
N VAL A 99 -8.48 -4.85 -17.55
CA VAL A 99 -8.52 -4.00 -18.76
C VAL A 99 -8.35 -2.52 -18.36
N GLY A 100 -9.06 -2.08 -17.33
CA GLY A 100 -8.93 -0.73 -16.80
C GLY A 100 -7.50 -0.39 -16.38
N ASN A 101 -6.80 -1.30 -15.70
CA ASN A 101 -5.40 -1.09 -15.32
C ASN A 101 -4.45 -1.05 -16.52
N ILE A 102 -4.70 -1.82 -17.59
CA ILE A 102 -3.90 -1.76 -18.82
C ILE A 102 -4.07 -0.39 -19.50
N ILE A 103 -5.29 0.09 -19.62
CA ILE A 103 -5.56 1.42 -20.16
C ILE A 103 -4.89 2.49 -19.30
N TRP A 104 -5.05 2.41 -17.98
CA TRP A 104 -4.42 3.30 -17.02
C TRP A 104 -2.90 3.33 -17.16
N LEU A 105 -2.26 2.17 -17.28
CA LEU A 105 -0.81 2.04 -17.40
C LEU A 105 -0.28 2.87 -18.58
N ILE A 106 -0.97 2.87 -19.72
CA ILE A 106 -0.55 3.58 -20.93
C ILE A 106 -0.69 5.09 -20.75
N PHE A 107 -1.80 5.57 -20.19
CA PHE A 107 -2.10 7.01 -20.16
C PHE A 107 -1.51 7.75 -18.96
N ALA A 108 -1.46 7.14 -17.78
CA ALA A 108 -1.03 7.82 -16.55
C ALA A 108 -0.11 6.98 -15.65
N GLY A 109 -0.36 5.68 -15.52
CA GLY A 109 0.31 4.82 -14.57
C GLY A 109 1.82 4.75 -14.76
N PHE A 110 2.27 4.64 -16.00
CA PHE A 110 3.70 4.63 -16.34
C PHE A 110 4.40 5.93 -15.92
N TRP A 111 3.81 7.08 -16.20
CA TRP A 111 4.40 8.39 -15.88
C TRP A 111 4.46 8.66 -14.38
N LEU A 112 3.40 8.31 -13.65
CA LEU A 112 3.38 8.38 -12.20
C LEU A 112 4.42 7.45 -11.57
N ALA A 113 4.55 6.22 -12.07
CA ALA A 113 5.55 5.27 -11.59
C ALA A 113 6.97 5.79 -11.82
N LEU A 114 7.25 6.36 -13.01
CA LEU A 114 8.55 6.95 -13.33
C LEU A 114 8.88 8.12 -12.38
N GLY A 115 7.91 9.00 -12.09
CA GLY A 115 8.07 10.08 -11.11
C GLY A 115 8.41 9.56 -9.72
N HIS A 116 7.72 8.51 -9.26
CA HIS A 116 8.03 7.87 -8.00
C HIS A 116 9.42 7.20 -7.99
N LEU A 117 9.83 6.54 -9.07
CA LEU A 117 11.18 5.93 -9.16
C LEU A 117 12.28 6.98 -9.17
N ALA A 118 12.11 8.10 -9.86
CA ALA A 118 13.04 9.22 -9.82
C ALA A 118 13.17 9.78 -8.40
N SER A 119 12.03 9.98 -7.70
CA SER A 119 12.02 10.40 -6.29
C SER A 119 12.69 9.38 -5.37
N ALA A 120 12.48 8.08 -5.62
CA ALA A 120 13.15 7.01 -4.87
C ALA A 120 14.67 7.09 -5.02
N ALA A 121 15.17 7.30 -6.25
CA ALA A 121 16.59 7.44 -6.52
C ALA A 121 17.20 8.64 -5.78
N LEU A 122 16.53 9.78 -5.79
CA LEU A 122 16.96 10.97 -5.05
C LEU A 122 17.00 10.72 -3.53
N CYS A 123 15.99 10.08 -2.96
CA CYS A 123 15.96 9.73 -1.55
C CYS A 123 17.07 8.73 -1.17
N ALA A 124 17.39 7.78 -2.05
CA ALA A 124 18.37 6.71 -1.79
C ALA A 124 19.83 7.20 -1.70
N VAL A 125 20.11 8.45 -2.09
CA VAL A 125 21.45 9.05 -1.96
C VAL A 125 21.88 9.17 -0.49
N THR A 126 20.94 9.22 0.45
CA THR A 126 21.23 9.33 1.87
C THR A 126 20.68 8.13 2.66
N ILE A 127 21.38 7.74 3.73
CA ILE A 127 20.92 6.66 4.62
C ILE A 127 19.56 7.00 5.24
N ILE A 128 19.35 8.27 5.63
CA ILE A 128 18.07 8.75 6.18
C ILE A 128 16.96 8.69 5.13
N GLY A 129 17.30 8.86 3.87
CA GLY A 129 16.38 8.79 2.75
C GLY A 129 15.94 7.38 2.37
N LEU A 130 16.63 6.32 2.77
CA LEU A 130 16.32 4.94 2.39
C LEU A 130 14.88 4.51 2.76
N PRO A 131 14.33 4.79 3.95
CA PRO A 131 12.93 4.51 4.26
C PRO A 131 11.94 5.23 3.33
N PHE A 132 12.27 6.45 2.91
CA PHE A 132 11.46 7.24 1.97
C PHE A 132 11.59 6.70 0.55
N ALA A 133 12.80 6.33 0.12
CA ALA A 133 13.04 5.66 -1.16
C ALA A 133 12.18 4.39 -1.28
N TRP A 134 12.12 3.57 -0.23
CA TRP A 134 11.27 2.37 -0.19
C TRP A 134 9.79 2.68 -0.35
N GLN A 135 9.28 3.76 0.28
CA GLN A 135 7.89 4.18 0.09
C GLN A 135 7.62 4.62 -1.35
N HIS A 136 8.56 5.35 -1.98
CA HIS A 136 8.44 5.71 -3.39
C HIS A 136 8.42 4.47 -4.30
N VAL A 137 9.28 3.48 -4.09
CA VAL A 137 9.26 2.21 -4.85
C VAL A 137 7.89 1.51 -4.71
N LYS A 138 7.35 1.48 -3.51
CA LYS A 138 6.03 0.92 -3.23
C LYS A 138 4.93 1.68 -3.98
N LEU A 139 4.95 3.01 -3.94
CA LEU A 139 4.00 3.86 -4.67
C LEU A 139 4.17 3.74 -6.19
N ALA A 140 5.38 3.55 -6.70
CA ALA A 140 5.62 3.28 -8.13
C ALA A 140 4.90 2.00 -8.58
N GLY A 141 5.04 0.91 -7.82
CA GLY A 141 4.33 -0.34 -8.11
C GLY A 141 2.81 -0.19 -8.09
N LEU A 142 2.28 0.63 -7.16
CA LEU A 142 0.85 0.94 -7.07
C LEU A 142 0.38 1.84 -8.22
N ALA A 143 1.23 2.75 -8.68
CA ALA A 143 0.93 3.61 -9.81
C ALA A 143 0.69 2.81 -11.10
N LEU A 144 1.37 1.68 -11.27
CA LEU A 144 1.16 0.81 -12.43
C LEU A 144 -0.18 0.06 -12.41
N TRP A 145 -0.74 -0.25 -11.19
CA TRP A 145 -1.91 -1.10 -11.05
C TRP A 145 -2.82 -0.67 -9.89
N PRO A 146 -3.50 0.49 -9.96
CA PRO A 146 -4.24 1.05 -8.82
C PRO A 146 -5.66 0.50 -8.65
N ILE A 147 -6.32 0.06 -9.74
CA ILE A 147 -7.70 -0.44 -9.67
C ILE A 147 -7.73 -1.81 -8.97
N GLY A 148 -8.71 -2.03 -8.10
CA GLY A 148 -8.85 -3.26 -7.34
C GLY A 148 -7.99 -3.33 -6.09
N ARG A 149 -7.36 -2.22 -5.70
CA ARG A 149 -6.54 -2.10 -4.49
C ARG A 149 -7.31 -1.42 -3.35
N SER A 150 -6.95 -1.78 -2.11
CA SER A 150 -7.43 -1.15 -0.89
C SER A 150 -6.26 -0.85 0.04
N VAL A 151 -6.31 0.32 0.68
CA VAL A 151 -5.33 0.74 1.68
C VAL A 151 -5.78 0.25 3.05
N VAL A 152 -4.90 -0.44 3.76
CA VAL A 152 -5.15 -0.99 5.09
C VAL A 152 -3.94 -0.71 6.00
N SER A 153 -4.04 -1.01 7.29
CA SER A 153 -2.86 -0.99 8.17
C SER A 153 -1.84 -2.04 7.72
N ALA A 154 -0.56 -1.76 7.96
CA ALA A 154 0.52 -2.69 7.59
C ALA A 154 0.36 -4.06 8.26
N ASP A 155 -0.11 -4.09 9.52
CA ASP A 155 -0.34 -5.32 10.27
C ASP A 155 -1.47 -6.16 9.63
N LEU A 156 -2.58 -5.52 9.24
CA LEU A 156 -3.67 -6.20 8.55
C LEU A 156 -3.23 -6.72 7.18
N ALA A 157 -2.46 -5.94 6.43
CA ALA A 157 -1.91 -6.38 5.16
C ALA A 157 -1.02 -7.61 5.30
N ALA A 158 -0.16 -7.66 6.33
CA ALA A 158 0.69 -8.81 6.62
C ALA A 158 -0.15 -10.05 6.97
N ALA A 159 -1.16 -9.90 7.83
CA ALA A 159 -2.06 -10.99 8.21
C ALA A 159 -2.82 -11.57 7.00
N LEU A 160 -3.39 -10.71 6.16
CA LEU A 160 -4.11 -11.13 4.94
C LEU A 160 -3.22 -11.87 3.94
N ARG A 161 -1.97 -11.41 3.75
CA ARG A 161 -1.02 -12.11 2.88
C ARG A 161 -0.64 -13.49 3.43
N GLN A 162 -0.45 -13.59 4.73
CA GLN A 162 -0.13 -14.87 5.37
C GLN A 162 -1.29 -15.85 5.25
N GLU A 163 -2.52 -15.42 5.52
CA GLU A 163 -3.72 -16.23 5.38
C GLU A 163 -3.90 -16.73 3.93
N HIS A 164 -3.73 -15.83 2.96
CA HIS A 164 -3.82 -16.17 1.54
C HIS A 164 -2.76 -17.20 1.13
N ALA A 165 -1.51 -17.03 1.56
CA ALA A 165 -0.41 -17.95 1.28
C ALA A 165 -0.68 -19.34 1.87
N LEU A 166 -1.21 -19.43 3.11
CA LEU A 166 -1.59 -20.69 3.75
C LEU A 166 -2.77 -21.35 3.03
N ALA A 167 -3.74 -20.59 2.55
CA ALA A 167 -4.87 -21.13 1.79
C ALA A 167 -4.42 -21.69 0.44
N GLU A 168 -3.50 -21.02 -0.25
CA GLU A 168 -2.91 -21.53 -1.50
C GLU A 168 -2.11 -22.81 -1.29
N ASP A 169 -1.28 -22.89 -0.23
CA ASP A 169 -0.52 -24.09 0.10
C ASP A 169 -1.44 -25.28 0.39
N ARG A 170 -2.51 -25.09 1.16
CA ARG A 170 -3.53 -26.13 1.39
C ARG A 170 -4.18 -26.61 0.09
N ARG A 171 -4.52 -25.69 -0.82
CA ARG A 171 -5.10 -26.06 -2.14
C ARG A 171 -4.13 -26.90 -2.97
N ARG A 172 -2.85 -26.52 -3.02
CA ARG A 172 -1.80 -27.27 -3.75
C ARG A 172 -1.61 -28.66 -3.20
N ARG A 173 -1.54 -28.81 -1.86
CA ARG A 173 -1.42 -30.13 -1.19
C ARG A 173 -2.64 -31.00 -1.41
N GLY A 174 -3.86 -30.44 -1.39
CA GLY A 174 -5.10 -31.16 -1.67
C GLY A 174 -5.25 -31.61 -3.13
N GLN A 175 -4.57 -30.98 -4.07
CA GLN A 175 -4.55 -31.38 -5.48
C GLN A 175 -3.45 -32.41 -5.78
N GLY A 176 -2.30 -32.37 -5.06
CA GLY A 176 -1.18 -33.31 -5.24
C GLY A 176 -1.42 -34.71 -4.68
N GLY A 177 -2.50 -34.97 -3.92
CA GLY A 177 -2.88 -36.28 -3.40
C GLY A 177 -3.84 -37.09 -4.28
N LYS A 178 -4.05 -36.69 -5.53
CA LYS A 178 -4.98 -37.35 -6.49
C LYS A 178 -4.27 -38.10 -7.62
N PHE A 179 -3.00 -38.49 -7.43
CA PHE A 179 -2.25 -39.35 -8.35
C PHE A 179 -1.92 -40.67 -7.66
#